data_aa6670bc7fe8c0dc0021bb9cac803e00
#
_entry.id   aa6670bc7fe8c0dc0021bb9cac803e00
#
_cell.length_a   1.000
_cell.length_b   1.000
_cell.length_c   1.000
_cell.angle_alpha   90.00
_cell.angle_beta   90.00
_cell.angle_gamma   90.00
#
_symmetry.space_group_name_H-M   'P 1'
#
loop_
_entity.id
_entity.type
_entity.pdbx_description
1 polymer ?
#
loop_
_entity_poly.entity_id
_entity_poly.type
_entity_poly.pdbx_seq_one_letter_code
_entity_poly.pdbx_strand_id
1 'polypeptide(L)' 'MTVKQLMRKLKSVPEDYEVTVFNTIAIVGGLYKVDGIDIVEDDKQVEITSEHKYLWNWETQKWEK' A
#
# COMPACT_ATOMS: atom_id res chain seq x y z
N MET A 1 -3.50 3.40 -6.31
CA MET A 1 -2.51 4.49 -6.20
C MET A 1 -1.44 4.31 -7.27
N THR A 2 -1.10 5.37 -7.99
CA THR A 2 -0.03 5.34 -8.97
C THR A 2 1.33 5.58 -8.31
N VAL A 3 2.41 5.26 -9.03
CA VAL A 3 3.78 5.54 -8.57
C VAL A 3 3.94 7.04 -8.27
N LYS A 4 3.42 7.90 -9.13
CA LYS A 4 3.49 9.34 -8.96
C LYS A 4 2.81 9.80 -7.67
N GLN A 5 1.64 9.25 -7.37
CA GLN A 5 0.90 9.55 -6.14
C GLN A 5 1.65 9.08 -4.91
N LEU A 6 2.22 7.88 -4.94
CA LEU A 6 3.01 7.34 -3.85
C LEU A 6 4.26 8.17 -3.59
N MET A 7 4.97 8.57 -4.65
CA MET A 7 6.16 9.41 -4.53
C MET A 7 5.84 10.74 -3.87
N ARG A 8 4.71 11.35 -4.22
CA ARG A 8 4.27 12.61 -3.60
C ARG A 8 4.02 12.47 -2.12
N LYS A 9 3.36 11.38 -1.73
CA LYS A 9 3.06 11.11 -0.32
C LYS A 9 4.33 10.84 0.48
N LEU A 10 5.28 10.13 -0.10
CA LEU A 10 6.54 9.80 0.56
C LEU A 10 7.48 11.00 0.73
N LYS A 11 7.31 12.06 -0.05
CA LYS A 11 8.14 13.27 0.07
C LYS A 11 8.06 13.93 1.43
N SER A 12 6.94 13.79 2.12
CA SER A 12 6.75 14.36 3.45
C SER A 12 7.27 13.47 4.57
N VAL A 13 7.76 12.27 4.24
CA VAL A 13 8.25 11.30 5.22
C VAL A 13 9.77 11.38 5.28
N PRO A 14 10.37 11.43 6.50
CA PRO A 14 11.82 11.37 6.61
C PRO A 14 12.41 10.12 5.95
N GLU A 15 13.54 10.30 5.28
CA GLU A 15 14.15 9.23 4.46
C GLU A 15 14.63 8.04 5.28
N ASP A 16 14.88 8.22 6.58
CA ASP A 16 15.33 7.14 7.46
C ASP A 16 14.22 6.31 8.08
N TYR A 17 12.96 6.60 7.73
CA TYR A 17 11.84 5.78 8.19
C TYR A 17 11.80 4.45 7.45
N GLU A 18 11.48 3.39 8.19
CA GLU A 18 11.28 2.07 7.59
C GLU A 18 9.94 2.01 6.85
N VAL A 19 9.95 1.40 5.67
CA VAL A 19 8.73 1.14 4.92
C VAL A 19 8.17 -0.21 5.36
N THR A 20 6.93 -0.21 5.81
CA THR A 20 6.27 -1.42 6.30
C THR A 20 4.97 -1.66 5.57
N VAL A 21 4.51 -2.89 5.58
CA VAL A 21 3.20 -3.27 5.08
C VAL A 21 2.54 -4.16 6.13
N PHE A 22 1.29 -3.84 6.44
CA PHE A 22 0.50 -4.66 7.36
C PHE A 22 -0.40 -5.58 6.53
N ASN A 23 -0.15 -6.86 6.62
CA ASN A 23 -0.92 -7.87 5.90
C ASN A 23 -1.83 -8.62 6.86
N THR A 24 -3.11 -8.25 6.86
CA THR A 24 -4.12 -8.91 7.70
C THR A 24 -4.74 -10.13 7.03
N ILE A 25 -4.52 -10.30 5.73
CA ILE A 25 -5.13 -11.37 4.96
C ILE A 25 -4.03 -12.30 4.44
N ALA A 26 -3.43 -13.05 5.36
CA ALA A 26 -2.37 -14.00 5.02
C ALA A 26 -2.87 -15.22 4.23
N ILE A 27 -4.18 -15.41 4.13
CA ILE A 27 -4.77 -16.65 3.60
C ILE A 27 -5.10 -16.54 2.12
N VAL A 28 -5.33 -15.32 1.63
CA VAL A 28 -5.70 -15.11 0.22
C VAL A 28 -4.59 -14.36 -0.49
N GLY A 29 -3.85 -15.06 -1.34
CA GLY A 29 -2.87 -14.44 -2.20
C GLY A 29 -3.54 -13.58 -3.26
N GLY A 30 -2.81 -12.62 -3.81
CA GLY A 30 -3.28 -11.78 -4.88
C GLY A 30 -2.66 -10.39 -4.84
N LEU A 31 -2.94 -9.62 -5.89
CA LEU A 31 -2.52 -8.24 -5.98
C LEU A 31 -3.67 -7.32 -5.61
N TYR A 32 -3.46 -6.48 -4.63
CA TYR A 32 -4.44 -5.48 -4.21
C TYR A 32 -3.92 -4.08 -4.49
N LYS A 33 -4.84 -3.17 -4.80
CA LYS A 33 -4.47 -1.76 -4.95
C LYS A 33 -4.09 -1.15 -3.62
N VAL A 34 -3.04 -0.35 -3.64
CA VAL A 34 -2.64 0.47 -2.49
C VAL A 34 -3.57 1.69 -2.41
N ASP A 35 -4.12 1.97 -1.24
CA ASP A 35 -5.01 3.10 -1.01
C ASP A 35 -4.28 4.33 -0.48
N GLY A 36 -3.21 4.11 0.25
CA GLY A 36 -2.49 5.22 0.86
C GLY A 36 -1.31 4.79 1.68
N ILE A 37 -0.86 5.67 2.53
CA ILE A 37 0.19 5.41 3.50
C ILE A 37 -0.23 5.96 4.86
N ASP A 38 0.23 5.32 5.93
CA ASP A 38 0.13 5.82 7.30
C ASP A 38 1.53 6.08 7.84
N ILE A 39 1.71 7.23 8.46
CA ILE A 39 2.97 7.59 9.07
C ILE A 39 2.88 7.32 10.56
N VAL A 40 3.74 6.43 11.06
CA VAL A 40 3.82 6.08 12.47
C VAL A 40 5.08 6.73 13.04
N GLU A 41 4.96 7.96 13.51
CA GLU A 41 6.11 8.77 13.91
C GLU A 41 6.87 8.20 15.10
N ASP A 42 6.17 7.64 16.07
CA ASP A 42 6.78 7.07 17.28
C ASP A 42 7.73 5.92 16.97
N ASP A 43 7.39 5.12 15.96
CA ASP A 43 8.18 3.96 15.54
C ASP A 43 9.07 4.26 14.35
N LYS A 44 9.04 5.47 13.83
CA LYS A 44 9.77 5.90 12.62
C LYS A 44 9.52 4.95 11.45
N GLN A 45 8.25 4.73 11.18
CA GLN A 45 7.79 3.84 10.12
C GLN A 45 6.77 4.54 9.24
N VAL A 46 6.75 4.14 7.98
CA VAL A 46 5.67 4.47 7.05
C VAL A 46 5.05 3.16 6.59
N GLU A 47 3.76 3.03 6.76
CA GLU A 47 3.01 1.83 6.42
C GLU A 47 2.26 2.04 5.11
N ILE A 48 2.42 1.12 4.18
CA ILE A 48 1.63 1.09 2.95
C ILE A 48 0.31 0.41 3.26
N THR A 49 -0.79 1.08 2.94
CA THR A 49 -2.12 0.62 3.31
C THR A 49 -2.93 0.20 2.10
N SER A 50 -3.77 -0.80 2.29
CA SER A 50 -4.76 -1.24 1.31
C SER A 50 -6.03 -1.67 2.04
N GLU A 51 -7.17 -1.20 1.57
CA GLU A 51 -8.46 -1.66 2.08
C GLU A 51 -8.89 -2.98 1.46
N HIS A 52 -8.10 -3.51 0.54
CA HIS A 52 -8.37 -4.76 -0.16
C HIS A 52 -9.69 -4.75 -0.95
N LYS A 53 -10.07 -3.57 -1.44
CA LYS A 53 -11.30 -3.41 -2.23
C LYS A 53 -11.16 -3.92 -3.65
N TYR A 54 -9.98 -3.75 -4.24
CA TYR A 54 -9.74 -4.07 -5.64
C TYR A 54 -8.65 -5.13 -5.74
N LEU A 55 -9.05 -6.28 -6.28
CA LEU A 55 -8.17 -7.40 -6.54
C LEU A 55 -7.89 -7.46 -8.05
N TRP A 56 -6.63 -7.67 -8.41
CA TRP A 56 -6.27 -7.84 -9.80
C TRP A 56 -6.74 -9.19 -10.31
N ASN A 57 -7.51 -9.18 -11.39
CA ASN A 57 -7.95 -10.39 -12.05
C ASN A 57 -7.03 -10.67 -13.25
N TRP A 58 -6.24 -11.73 -13.15
CA TRP A 58 -5.27 -12.10 -14.17
C TRP A 58 -5.90 -12.55 -15.49
N GLU A 59 -7.13 -13.07 -15.44
CA GLU A 59 -7.85 -13.54 -16.63
C GLU A 59 -8.39 -12.37 -17.45
N THR A 60 -8.96 -11.38 -16.79
CA THR A 60 -9.53 -10.21 -17.46
C THR A 60 -8.53 -9.06 -17.58
N GLN A 61 -7.41 -9.11 -16.84
CA GLN A 61 -6.42 -8.06 -16.74
C GLN A 61 -7.03 -6.73 -16.29
N LYS A 62 -7.90 -6.80 -15.30
CA LYS A 62 -8.60 -5.65 -14.74
C LYS A 62 -8.64 -5.72 -13.22
N TRP A 63 -8.80 -4.56 -12.60
CA TRP A 63 -9.09 -4.45 -11.18
C TRP A 63 -10.57 -4.70 -10.96
N GLU A 64 -10.88 -5.65 -10.10
CA GLU A 64 -12.26 -6.02 -9.77
C GLU A 64 -12.48 -6.02 -8.27
N LYS A 65 -13.68 -5.62 -7.88
CA LYS A 65 -14.09 -5.69 -6.47
C LYS A 65 -14.38 -7.11 -6.03
#